data_41056f1b96a45b6088ad26027a128dd1
#
_entry.id   41056f1b96a45b6088ad26027a128dd1
#
_cell.length_a   1.000
_cell.length_b   1.000
_cell.length_c   1.000
_cell.angle_alpha   90.00
_cell.angle_beta   90.00
_cell.angle_gamma   90.00
#
_symmetry.space_group_name_H-M   'P 1'
#
loop_
_entity.id
_entity.type
_entity.pdbx_description
1 polymer ?
#
loop_
_entity_poly.entity_id
_entity_poly.type
_entity_poly.pdbx_seq_one_letter_code
_entity_poly.pdbx_strand_id
1 'polypeptide(L)'
;TFDDESYRKWAHEALEDAGLPHDAQGSGWCERCLHYQALGEQTPEDFQRLKQRIAELEREHNLPGNRVFYMATPPGAFIDMTEMLGEAGLNEAPGWTRIVVEKPFGHDLASAQELNERVHRNFSEHQIYRIDHYLGKETVQNLLTFRFANTLFDSVWNRDRIASVEITVAEDIGVEERGEFYDSVGALRDMVQNHLTQLLTITAMEHPVEFEADAIRDEKVKVLRSMAPM
;
A
#
# COMPACT_ATOMS: atom_id res chain seq x y z
N THR A 1 -12.79 22.86 8.47
CA THR A 1 -13.23 21.94 7.40
C THR A 1 -12.91 22.61 6.09
N PHE A 2 -12.30 21.87 5.16
CA PHE A 2 -12.02 22.34 3.80
C PHE A 2 -13.29 22.26 2.94
N ASP A 3 -13.29 23.03 1.87
CA ASP A 3 -14.05 22.83 0.64
C ASP A 3 -13.07 22.64 -0.53
N ASP A 4 -13.55 22.49 -1.75
CA ASP A 4 -12.70 22.28 -2.93
C ASP A 4 -11.69 23.43 -3.12
N GLU A 5 -12.10 24.68 -2.92
CA GLU A 5 -11.26 25.86 -3.13
C GLU A 5 -10.14 25.96 -2.09
N SER A 6 -10.49 25.87 -0.81
CA SER A 6 -9.52 25.94 0.29
C SER A 6 -8.58 24.74 0.31
N TYR A 7 -9.05 23.54 -0.09
CA TYR A 7 -8.22 22.36 -0.21
C TYR A 7 -7.19 22.48 -1.35
N ARG A 8 -7.61 22.97 -2.50
CA ARG A 8 -6.73 23.25 -3.63
C ARG A 8 -5.65 24.27 -3.29
N LYS A 9 -6.03 25.34 -2.61
CA LYS A 9 -5.07 26.35 -2.14
C LYS A 9 -4.04 25.73 -1.20
N TRP A 10 -4.49 24.95 -0.21
CA TRP A 10 -3.59 24.23 0.69
C TRP A 10 -2.65 23.28 -0.06
N ALA A 11 -3.16 22.55 -1.05
CA ALA A 11 -2.33 21.65 -1.86
C ALA A 11 -1.27 22.40 -2.68
N HIS A 12 -1.60 23.57 -3.23
CA HIS A 12 -0.63 24.43 -3.90
C HIS A 12 0.49 24.88 -2.96
N GLU A 13 0.14 25.39 -1.79
CA GLU A 13 1.11 25.82 -0.77
C GLU A 13 2.03 24.66 -0.35
N ALA A 14 1.48 23.45 -0.14
CA ALA A 14 2.25 22.28 0.22
C ALA A 14 3.23 21.82 -0.89
N LEU A 15 2.83 21.94 -2.16
CA LEU A 15 3.71 21.63 -3.30
C LEU A 15 4.85 22.66 -3.44
N GLU A 16 4.55 23.93 -3.23
CA GLU A 16 5.56 25.01 -3.22
C GLU A 16 6.60 24.80 -2.10
N ASP A 17 6.13 24.52 -0.88
CA ASP A 17 7.00 24.25 0.28
C ASP A 17 7.89 23.02 0.07
N ALA A 18 7.39 22.00 -0.63
CA ALA A 18 8.14 20.82 -1.01
C ALA A 18 9.12 21.06 -2.20
N GLY A 19 9.15 22.27 -2.78
CA GLY A 19 9.96 22.58 -3.95
C GLY A 19 9.54 21.81 -5.22
N LEU A 20 8.31 21.29 -5.24
CA LEU A 20 7.77 20.59 -6.39
C LEU A 20 7.04 21.57 -7.30
N PRO A 21 7.22 21.47 -8.63
CA PRO A 21 6.49 22.31 -9.55
C PRO A 21 4.99 21.97 -9.48
N HIS A 22 4.20 22.89 -8.98
CA HIS A 22 2.74 22.76 -8.92
C HIS A 22 2.07 22.85 -10.30
N ASP A 23 2.84 23.20 -11.31
CA ASP A 23 2.39 23.35 -12.70
C ASP A 23 3.39 22.76 -13.70
N ALA A 24 3.92 21.56 -13.43
CA ALA A 24 4.89 20.87 -14.32
C ALA A 24 4.36 20.60 -15.74
N GLN A 25 3.06 20.79 -16.00
CA GLN A 25 2.42 20.59 -17.30
C GLN A 25 1.52 21.76 -17.74
N GLY A 26 1.67 22.93 -17.14
CA GLY A 26 0.87 24.11 -17.51
C GLY A 26 -0.60 23.97 -17.15
N SER A 27 -1.04 24.79 -16.22
CA SER A 27 -2.43 25.16 -15.99
C SER A 27 -3.38 24.15 -15.31
N GLY A 28 -3.60 24.34 -14.02
CA GLY A 28 -4.86 23.96 -13.43
C GLY A 28 -5.06 22.47 -13.17
N TRP A 29 -3.96 21.69 -12.93
CA TRP A 29 -4.13 20.29 -12.55
C TRP A 29 -4.86 20.17 -11.21
N CYS A 30 -4.47 20.96 -10.21
CA CYS A 30 -5.14 20.96 -8.91
C CYS A 30 -6.61 21.37 -9.04
N GLU A 31 -6.92 22.36 -9.85
CA GLU A 31 -8.28 22.84 -10.07
C GLU A 31 -9.18 21.80 -10.73
N ARG A 32 -8.61 21.00 -11.64
CA ARG A 32 -9.38 19.99 -12.38
C ARG A 32 -9.45 18.62 -11.69
N CYS A 33 -8.41 18.27 -10.92
CA CYS A 33 -8.25 16.91 -10.43
C CYS A 33 -8.40 16.78 -8.92
N LEU A 34 -8.27 17.88 -8.15
CA LEU A 34 -8.43 17.83 -6.70
C LEU A 34 -9.82 18.25 -6.29
N HIS A 35 -10.50 17.35 -5.59
CA HIS A 35 -11.82 17.55 -5.02
C HIS A 35 -11.82 17.11 -3.57
N TYR A 36 -12.50 17.85 -2.72
CA TYR A 36 -12.59 17.57 -1.29
C TYR A 36 -14.00 17.16 -0.90
N GLN A 37 -14.10 16.09 -0.11
CA GLN A 37 -15.34 15.65 0.49
C GLN A 37 -15.12 15.33 1.97
N ALA A 38 -15.68 16.15 2.85
CA ALA A 38 -15.68 15.84 4.27
C ALA A 38 -16.57 14.63 4.57
N LEU A 39 -16.04 13.70 5.34
CA LEU A 39 -16.80 12.53 5.83
C LEU A 39 -17.42 12.77 7.22
N GLY A 40 -17.26 13.97 7.78
CA GLY A 40 -17.90 14.37 9.04
C GLY A 40 -17.60 13.42 10.19
N GLU A 41 -18.64 12.83 10.76
CA GLU A 41 -18.57 11.84 11.84
C GLU A 41 -18.44 10.39 11.31
N GLN A 42 -18.23 10.22 10.01
CA GLN A 42 -18.13 8.92 9.33
C GLN A 42 -19.41 8.08 9.45
N THR A 43 -20.54 8.73 9.35
CA THR A 43 -21.85 8.05 9.35
C THR A 43 -22.15 7.38 8.00
N PRO A 44 -23.08 6.43 7.92
CA PRO A 44 -23.53 5.85 6.64
C PRO A 44 -23.97 6.92 5.62
N GLU A 45 -24.60 7.99 6.10
CA GLU A 45 -25.02 9.11 5.27
C GLU A 45 -23.85 9.89 4.67
N ASP A 46 -22.73 10.01 5.41
CA ASP A 46 -21.49 10.62 4.91
C ASP A 46 -20.92 9.83 3.74
N PHE A 47 -20.92 8.50 3.84
CA PHE A 47 -20.44 7.62 2.77
C PHE A 47 -21.41 7.58 1.57
N GLN A 48 -22.71 7.73 1.79
CA GLN A 48 -23.66 7.91 0.68
C GLN A 48 -23.43 9.25 -0.04
N ARG A 49 -23.11 10.33 0.68
CA ARG A 49 -22.70 11.61 0.06
C ARG A 49 -21.41 11.48 -0.74
N LEU A 50 -20.42 10.75 -0.20
CA LEU A 50 -19.19 10.46 -0.93
C LEU A 50 -19.48 9.70 -2.23
N LYS A 51 -20.35 8.68 -2.18
CA LYS A 51 -20.74 7.90 -3.36
C LYS A 51 -21.40 8.79 -4.42
N GLN A 52 -22.31 9.68 -4.00
CA GLN A 52 -22.97 10.62 -4.90
C GLN A 52 -21.95 11.58 -5.54
N ARG A 53 -21.05 12.14 -4.73
CA ARG A 53 -19.99 13.04 -5.22
C ARG A 53 -19.07 12.37 -6.22
N ILE A 54 -18.63 11.14 -5.96
CA ILE A 54 -17.82 10.34 -6.91
C ILE A 54 -18.59 10.15 -8.22
N ALA A 55 -19.85 9.75 -8.16
CA ALA A 55 -20.66 9.53 -9.36
C ALA A 55 -20.92 10.82 -10.17
N GLU A 56 -20.99 11.98 -9.52
CA GLU A 56 -21.08 13.29 -10.16
C GLU A 56 -19.80 13.61 -10.92
N LEU A 57 -18.64 13.47 -10.26
CA LEU A 57 -17.32 13.70 -10.85
C LEU A 57 -17.03 12.74 -12.01
N GLU A 58 -17.36 11.46 -11.86
CA GLU A 58 -17.22 10.47 -12.93
C GLU A 58 -18.02 10.87 -14.18
N ARG A 59 -19.24 11.38 -14.00
CA ARG A 59 -20.07 11.86 -15.09
C ARG A 59 -19.54 13.15 -15.71
N GLU A 60 -19.17 14.12 -14.88
CA GLU A 60 -18.68 15.44 -15.30
C GLU A 60 -17.41 15.30 -16.15
N HIS A 61 -16.49 14.44 -15.71
CA HIS A 61 -15.21 14.24 -16.36
C HIS A 61 -15.17 13.05 -17.32
N ASN A 62 -16.32 12.40 -17.56
CA ASN A 62 -16.43 11.21 -18.43
C ASN A 62 -15.41 10.11 -18.07
N LEU A 63 -15.31 9.78 -16.77
CA LEU A 63 -14.39 8.78 -16.27
C LEU A 63 -14.96 7.36 -16.41
N PRO A 64 -14.10 6.33 -16.59
CA PRO A 64 -14.56 4.95 -16.82
C PRO A 64 -15.10 4.24 -15.56
N GLY A 65 -15.18 4.91 -14.42
CA GLY A 65 -15.62 4.33 -13.16
C GLY A 65 -14.58 3.42 -12.50
N ASN A 66 -13.30 3.56 -12.84
CA ASN A 66 -12.21 2.90 -12.14
C ASN A 66 -11.88 3.65 -10.86
N ARG A 67 -11.86 2.96 -9.71
CA ARG A 67 -11.69 3.59 -8.41
C ARG A 67 -10.54 2.98 -7.63
N VAL A 68 -9.74 3.82 -6.99
CA VAL A 68 -8.73 3.43 -6.00
C VAL A 68 -9.03 4.15 -4.70
N PHE A 69 -9.28 3.40 -3.64
CA PHE A 69 -9.37 3.91 -2.29
C PHE A 69 -8.03 3.75 -1.59
N TYR A 70 -7.29 4.83 -1.44
CA TYR A 70 -6.02 4.83 -0.73
C TYR A 70 -6.26 5.18 0.74
N MET A 71 -6.04 4.19 1.62
CA MET A 71 -6.35 4.27 3.03
C MET A 71 -5.20 4.90 3.82
N ALA A 72 -4.95 6.19 3.62
CA ALA A 72 -4.00 6.98 4.40
C ALA A 72 -4.62 7.44 5.73
N THR A 73 -5.19 6.51 6.48
CA THR A 73 -5.88 6.74 7.74
C THR A 73 -5.12 6.12 8.92
N PRO A 74 -5.31 6.58 10.15
CA PRO A 74 -4.77 5.88 11.30
C PRO A 74 -5.21 4.42 11.32
N PRO A 75 -4.33 3.49 11.78
CA PRO A 75 -4.61 2.06 11.75
C PRO A 75 -5.94 1.65 12.42
N GLY A 76 -6.32 2.34 13.50
CA GLY A 76 -7.58 2.08 14.21
C GLY A 76 -8.84 2.44 13.42
N ALA A 77 -8.76 3.33 12.43
CA ALA A 77 -9.91 3.75 11.63
C ALA A 77 -10.07 2.92 10.34
N PHE A 78 -9.05 2.14 9.97
CA PHE A 78 -9.01 1.45 8.69
C PHE A 78 -10.17 0.47 8.50
N ILE A 79 -10.46 -0.34 9.51
CA ILE A 79 -11.50 -1.38 9.43
C ILE A 79 -12.89 -0.74 9.25
N ASP A 80 -13.22 0.22 10.10
CA ASP A 80 -14.53 0.88 10.09
C ASP A 80 -14.76 1.61 8.76
N MET A 81 -13.73 2.30 8.26
CA MET A 81 -13.77 2.93 6.93
C MET A 81 -14.01 1.91 5.81
N THR A 82 -13.36 0.74 5.87
CA THR A 82 -13.52 -0.32 4.88
C THR A 82 -14.93 -0.92 4.90
N GLU A 83 -15.50 -1.09 6.08
CA GLU A 83 -16.87 -1.56 6.24
C GLU A 83 -17.88 -0.52 5.71
N MET A 84 -17.70 0.76 6.06
CA MET A 84 -18.55 1.84 5.55
C MET A 84 -18.49 1.98 4.02
N LEU A 85 -17.31 1.82 3.41
CA LEU A 85 -17.18 1.79 1.95
C LEU A 85 -17.98 0.64 1.33
N GLY A 86 -17.92 -0.55 1.95
CA GLY A 86 -18.70 -1.70 1.51
C GLY A 86 -20.20 -1.52 1.66
N GLU A 87 -20.66 -1.05 2.83
CA GLU A 87 -22.08 -0.79 3.11
C GLU A 87 -22.66 0.29 2.19
N ALA A 88 -21.87 1.28 1.82
CA ALA A 88 -22.27 2.28 0.84
C ALA A 88 -22.28 1.72 -0.60
N GLY A 89 -21.75 0.50 -0.84
CA GLY A 89 -21.60 -0.07 -2.16
C GLY A 89 -20.55 0.67 -3.01
N LEU A 90 -19.50 1.19 -2.36
CA LEU A 90 -18.36 1.82 -3.03
C LEU A 90 -17.28 0.81 -3.41
N ASN A 91 -17.34 -0.40 -2.87
CA ASN A 91 -16.52 -1.55 -3.24
C ASN A 91 -16.81 -2.09 -4.65
N GLU A 92 -17.90 -1.65 -5.27
CA GLU A 92 -18.29 -1.96 -6.63
C GLU A 92 -18.38 -0.68 -7.47
N ALA A 93 -18.00 -0.78 -8.73
CA ALA A 93 -18.03 0.32 -9.69
C ALA A 93 -18.35 -0.20 -11.11
N PRO A 94 -18.76 0.66 -12.05
CA PRO A 94 -18.88 0.29 -13.46
C PRO A 94 -17.59 -0.25 -14.07
N GLY A 95 -16.44 0.26 -13.62
CA GLY A 95 -15.10 -0.25 -13.90
C GLY A 95 -14.63 -1.21 -12.80
N TRP A 96 -13.36 -1.12 -12.45
CA TRP A 96 -12.78 -1.88 -11.33
C TRP A 96 -12.64 -1.01 -10.07
N THR A 97 -12.68 -1.63 -8.91
CA THR A 97 -12.41 -0.98 -7.62
C THR A 97 -11.22 -1.65 -6.94
N ARG A 98 -10.33 -0.85 -6.37
CA ARG A 98 -9.17 -1.30 -5.60
C ARG A 98 -9.09 -0.54 -4.28
N ILE A 99 -8.64 -1.24 -3.24
CA ILE A 99 -8.33 -0.63 -1.94
C ILE A 99 -6.84 -0.82 -1.65
N VAL A 100 -6.18 0.26 -1.30
CA VAL A 100 -4.75 0.29 -0.99
C VAL A 100 -4.58 0.55 0.50
N VAL A 101 -3.85 -0.32 1.17
CA VAL A 101 -3.73 -0.37 2.62
C VAL A 101 -2.27 -0.18 3.02
N GLU A 102 -2.05 0.76 3.93
CA GLU A 102 -0.75 1.01 4.57
C GLU A 102 -0.50 0.06 5.75
N LYS A 103 0.76 -0.09 6.12
CA LYS A 103 1.14 -0.76 7.37
C LYS A 103 0.82 0.13 8.60
N PRO A 104 0.61 -0.48 9.78
CA PRO A 104 0.66 -1.90 10.10
C PRO A 104 -0.63 -2.63 9.73
N PHE A 105 -0.51 -3.87 9.30
CA PHE A 105 -1.64 -4.74 9.01
C PHE A 105 -1.86 -5.72 10.18
N GLY A 106 -2.42 -5.19 11.26
CA GLY A 106 -2.48 -5.84 12.57
C GLY A 106 -1.18 -5.66 13.38
N HIS A 107 -1.21 -5.98 14.66
CA HIS A 107 -0.08 -5.89 15.59
C HIS A 107 0.43 -7.27 16.03
N ASP A 108 -0.38 -8.32 15.84
CA ASP A 108 -0.06 -9.72 16.04
C ASP A 108 -0.84 -10.60 15.04
N LEU A 109 -0.65 -11.92 15.12
CA LEU A 109 -1.29 -12.86 14.20
C LEU A 109 -2.83 -12.81 14.31
N ALA A 110 -3.37 -12.74 15.53
CA ALA A 110 -4.82 -12.75 15.75
C ALA A 110 -5.47 -11.49 15.16
N SER A 111 -4.91 -10.32 15.46
CA SER A 111 -5.41 -9.04 14.93
C SER A 111 -5.25 -8.93 13.41
N ALA A 112 -4.17 -9.49 12.85
CA ALA A 112 -3.98 -9.53 11.39
C ALA A 112 -5.01 -10.44 10.70
N GLN A 113 -5.33 -11.58 11.32
CA GLN A 113 -6.37 -12.50 10.81
C GLN A 113 -7.76 -11.86 10.88
N GLU A 114 -8.11 -11.26 12.02
CA GLU A 114 -9.38 -10.54 12.19
C GLU A 114 -9.53 -9.41 11.17
N LEU A 115 -8.49 -8.59 11.01
CA LEU A 115 -8.48 -7.50 10.04
C LEU A 115 -8.65 -8.03 8.61
N ASN A 116 -7.95 -9.11 8.27
CA ASN A 116 -8.07 -9.74 6.97
C ASN A 116 -9.50 -10.28 6.72
N GLU A 117 -10.10 -10.95 7.70
CA GLU A 117 -11.48 -11.44 7.59
C GLU A 117 -12.48 -10.30 7.41
N ARG A 118 -12.34 -9.21 8.18
CA ARG A 118 -13.25 -8.05 8.08
C ARG A 118 -13.15 -7.35 6.72
N VAL A 119 -11.94 -7.17 6.20
CA VAL A 119 -11.75 -6.58 4.87
C VAL A 119 -12.37 -7.46 3.78
N HIS A 120 -12.21 -8.79 3.88
CA HIS A 120 -12.76 -9.74 2.90
C HIS A 120 -14.28 -9.87 2.92
N ARG A 121 -14.99 -9.32 3.91
CA ARG A 121 -16.45 -9.23 3.87
C ARG A 121 -16.95 -8.29 2.77
N ASN A 122 -16.13 -7.30 2.42
CA ASN A 122 -16.52 -6.24 1.49
C ASN A 122 -15.66 -6.19 0.21
N PHE A 123 -14.42 -6.67 0.25
CA PHE A 123 -13.49 -6.62 -0.87
C PHE A 123 -12.90 -8.01 -1.15
N SER A 124 -12.86 -8.41 -2.40
CA SER A 124 -12.15 -9.63 -2.83
C SER A 124 -10.64 -9.43 -2.80
N GLU A 125 -9.85 -10.50 -2.64
CA GLU A 125 -8.37 -10.40 -2.55
C GLU A 125 -7.75 -9.65 -3.74
N HIS A 126 -8.27 -9.83 -4.96
CA HIS A 126 -7.78 -9.14 -6.15
C HIS A 126 -8.03 -7.62 -6.15
N GLN A 127 -8.86 -7.12 -5.24
CA GLN A 127 -9.10 -5.70 -5.04
C GLN A 127 -8.18 -5.09 -3.96
N ILE A 128 -7.51 -5.92 -3.13
CA ILE A 128 -6.77 -5.49 -1.94
C ILE A 128 -5.27 -5.39 -2.26
N TYR A 129 -4.71 -4.21 -2.07
CA TYR A 129 -3.28 -3.92 -2.28
C TYR A 129 -2.66 -3.49 -0.96
N ARG A 130 -1.86 -4.37 -0.36
CA ARG A 130 -1.11 -4.08 0.87
C ARG A 130 0.25 -3.53 0.50
N ILE A 131 0.55 -2.32 0.96
CA ILE A 131 1.80 -1.63 0.60
C ILE A 131 2.91 -2.00 1.57
N ASP A 132 4.05 -2.42 1.01
CA ASP A 132 5.35 -2.35 1.64
C ASP A 132 6.26 -1.48 0.76
N HIS A 133 6.61 -0.27 1.23
CA HIS A 133 7.36 0.70 0.44
C HIS A 133 8.77 0.24 0.07
N TYR A 134 9.34 -0.73 0.80
CA TYR A 134 10.63 -1.34 0.43
C TYR A 134 10.56 -2.08 -0.89
N LEU A 135 9.42 -2.69 -1.21
CA LEU A 135 9.21 -3.34 -2.50
C LEU A 135 9.14 -2.34 -3.67
N GLY A 136 8.89 -1.06 -3.37
CA GLY A 136 8.94 0.03 -4.35
C GLY A 136 10.33 0.63 -4.54
N LYS A 137 11.31 0.33 -3.66
CA LYS A 137 12.68 0.83 -3.81
C LYS A 137 13.34 0.20 -5.04
N GLU A 138 13.97 1.01 -5.88
CA GLU A 138 14.62 0.57 -7.11
C GLU A 138 15.65 -0.55 -6.87
N THR A 139 16.43 -0.44 -5.80
CA THR A 139 17.41 -1.45 -5.41
C THR A 139 16.78 -2.82 -5.11
N VAL A 140 15.57 -2.84 -4.54
CA VAL A 140 14.84 -4.09 -4.25
C VAL A 140 14.22 -4.67 -5.52
N GLN A 141 13.66 -3.83 -6.38
CA GLN A 141 13.15 -4.27 -7.69
C GLN A 141 14.28 -4.81 -8.58
N ASN A 142 15.45 -4.18 -8.53
CA ASN A 142 16.64 -4.65 -9.25
C ASN A 142 17.10 -6.02 -8.79
N LEU A 143 16.85 -6.43 -7.54
CA LEU A 143 17.19 -7.78 -7.06
C LEU A 143 16.41 -8.87 -7.81
N LEU A 144 15.16 -8.65 -8.13
CA LEU A 144 14.36 -9.58 -8.94
C LEU A 144 14.93 -9.71 -10.36
N THR A 145 15.25 -8.60 -10.99
CA THR A 145 15.88 -8.59 -12.32
C THR A 145 17.26 -9.22 -12.30
N PHE A 146 18.07 -8.92 -11.29
CA PHE A 146 19.40 -9.48 -11.12
C PHE A 146 19.38 -11.02 -11.00
N ARG A 147 18.43 -11.55 -10.22
CA ARG A 147 18.32 -12.99 -9.99
C ARG A 147 17.70 -13.73 -11.17
N PHE A 148 16.63 -13.21 -11.75
CA PHE A 148 15.76 -13.97 -12.65
C PHE A 148 15.87 -13.57 -14.13
N ALA A 149 16.39 -12.39 -14.43
CA ALA A 149 16.62 -11.98 -15.82
C ALA A 149 18.10 -12.08 -16.24
N ASN A 150 18.99 -12.56 -15.34
CA ASN A 150 20.41 -12.62 -15.60
C ASN A 150 20.96 -14.04 -15.43
N THR A 151 21.11 -14.73 -16.54
CA THR A 151 21.56 -16.15 -16.60
C THR A 151 22.93 -16.41 -15.97
N LEU A 152 23.78 -15.39 -15.82
CA LEU A 152 25.09 -15.55 -15.17
C LEU A 152 24.94 -15.88 -13.69
N PHE A 153 23.91 -15.35 -13.03
CA PHE A 153 23.71 -15.54 -11.60
C PHE A 153 22.78 -16.71 -11.28
N ASP A 154 21.92 -17.09 -12.19
CA ASP A 154 20.96 -18.18 -11.99
C ASP A 154 21.66 -19.50 -11.56
N SER A 155 22.72 -19.87 -12.22
CA SER A 155 23.46 -21.11 -11.93
C SER A 155 24.24 -21.10 -10.60
N VAL A 156 24.51 -19.95 -10.02
CA VAL A 156 25.27 -19.76 -8.78
C VAL A 156 24.46 -19.32 -7.60
N TRP A 157 23.21 -18.94 -7.81
CA TRP A 157 22.31 -18.49 -6.74
C TRP A 157 21.59 -19.65 -6.07
N ASN A 158 22.36 -20.47 -5.39
CA ASN A 158 21.84 -21.66 -4.70
C ASN A 158 22.73 -22.00 -3.49
N ARG A 159 22.21 -22.89 -2.63
CA ARG A 159 22.87 -23.32 -1.38
C ARG A 159 24.25 -23.99 -1.57
N ASP A 160 24.57 -24.50 -2.75
CA ASP A 160 25.84 -25.17 -3.01
C ASP A 160 26.94 -24.16 -3.34
N ARG A 161 26.58 -22.92 -3.65
CA ARG A 161 27.49 -21.84 -4.06
C ARG A 161 27.49 -20.65 -3.10
N ILE A 162 26.37 -20.36 -2.44
CA ILE A 162 26.24 -19.24 -1.49
C ILE A 162 26.38 -19.79 -0.08
N ALA A 163 27.39 -19.33 0.64
CA ALA A 163 27.68 -19.78 2.01
C ALA A 163 26.79 -19.08 3.05
N SER A 164 26.49 -17.78 2.84
CA SER A 164 25.65 -16.99 3.74
C SER A 164 25.02 -15.81 3.00
N VAL A 165 23.91 -15.31 3.54
CA VAL A 165 23.25 -14.08 3.11
C VAL A 165 23.10 -13.18 4.32
N GLU A 166 23.54 -11.94 4.18
CA GLU A 166 23.36 -10.89 5.18
C GLU A 166 22.47 -9.78 4.59
N ILE A 167 21.40 -9.43 5.30
CA ILE A 167 20.50 -8.37 4.90
C ILE A 167 20.63 -7.24 5.91
N THR A 168 21.17 -6.11 5.46
CA THR A 168 21.34 -4.92 6.29
C THR A 168 20.42 -3.82 5.77
N VAL A 169 19.64 -3.24 6.68
CA VAL A 169 18.82 -2.05 6.43
C VAL A 169 19.31 -0.96 7.36
N ALA A 170 19.84 0.09 6.78
CA ALA A 170 20.25 1.30 7.49
C ALA A 170 19.37 2.48 7.05
N GLU A 171 18.89 3.24 8.00
CA GLU A 171 18.10 4.45 7.78
C GLU A 171 18.84 5.64 8.35
N ASP A 172 18.88 6.75 7.60
CA ASP A 172 19.49 7.99 8.05
C ASP A 172 18.55 8.83 8.94
N ILE A 173 17.28 8.42 9.04
CA ILE A 173 16.24 9.09 9.80
C ILE A 173 16.04 8.36 11.12
N GLY A 174 16.05 9.12 12.23
CA GLY A 174 15.74 8.61 13.56
C GLY A 174 14.24 8.40 13.79
N VAL A 175 13.87 8.16 15.04
CA VAL A 175 12.46 7.97 15.43
C VAL A 175 11.68 9.30 15.35
N GLU A 176 12.35 10.42 15.63
CA GLU A 176 11.81 11.80 15.57
C GLU A 176 10.42 11.91 16.24
N GLU A 177 9.44 12.47 15.55
CA GLU A 177 8.08 12.67 16.06
C GLU A 177 7.24 11.37 16.13
N ARG A 178 7.76 10.23 15.64
CA ARG A 178 7.09 8.92 15.64
C ARG A 178 7.33 8.11 16.92
N GLY A 179 7.73 8.76 18.02
CA GLY A 179 8.08 8.09 19.28
C GLY A 179 6.97 7.19 19.81
N GLU A 180 5.73 7.65 19.86
CA GLU A 180 4.57 6.87 20.34
C GLU A 180 4.29 5.64 19.45
N PHE A 181 4.38 5.79 18.14
CA PHE A 181 4.25 4.68 17.20
C PHE A 181 5.35 3.65 17.44
N TYR A 182 6.60 4.10 17.54
CA TYR A 182 7.75 3.22 17.70
C TYR A 182 7.78 2.51 19.03
N ASP A 183 7.30 3.15 20.11
CA ASP A 183 7.17 2.55 21.43
C ASP A 183 6.18 1.36 21.42
N SER A 184 5.10 1.48 20.66
CA SER A 184 4.08 0.43 20.54
C SER A 184 4.46 -0.72 19.59
N VAL A 185 5.26 -0.47 18.58
CA VAL A 185 5.58 -1.41 17.49
C VAL A 185 6.99 -1.98 17.64
N GLY A 186 7.99 -1.14 17.83
CA GLY A 186 9.41 -1.49 17.92
C GLY A 186 10.02 -1.95 16.60
N ALA A 187 11.35 -2.05 16.58
CA ALA A 187 12.09 -2.40 15.37
C ALA A 187 11.76 -3.79 14.81
N LEU A 188 11.40 -4.75 15.68
CA LEU A 188 11.09 -6.10 15.23
C LEU A 188 9.85 -6.12 14.33
N ARG A 189 8.76 -5.49 14.77
CA ARG A 189 7.52 -5.45 14.00
C ARG A 189 7.61 -4.46 12.83
N ASP A 190 8.25 -3.30 13.04
CA ASP A 190 8.33 -2.26 12.01
C ASP A 190 9.27 -2.63 10.87
N MET A 191 10.42 -3.24 11.14
CA MET A 191 11.47 -3.49 10.16
C MET A 191 11.63 -4.96 9.82
N VAL A 192 11.79 -5.85 10.81
CA VAL A 192 12.13 -7.25 10.56
C VAL A 192 10.95 -8.01 9.98
N GLN A 193 9.79 -7.95 10.64
CA GLN A 193 8.59 -8.67 10.25
C GLN A 193 8.03 -8.24 8.88
N ASN A 194 8.28 -7.00 8.48
CA ASN A 194 7.86 -6.47 7.18
C ASN A 194 9.03 -6.49 6.18
N HIS A 195 9.83 -5.43 6.19
CA HIS A 195 10.81 -5.13 5.14
C HIS A 195 11.90 -6.19 5.00
N LEU A 196 12.53 -6.60 6.12
CA LEU A 196 13.60 -7.60 6.04
C LEU A 196 13.06 -8.96 5.62
N THR A 197 11.85 -9.33 6.09
CA THR A 197 11.20 -10.57 5.67
C THR A 197 10.87 -10.56 4.18
N GLN A 198 10.42 -9.42 3.62
CA GLN A 198 10.22 -9.28 2.18
C GLN A 198 11.54 -9.45 1.40
N LEU A 199 12.62 -8.81 1.85
CA LEU A 199 13.94 -8.95 1.24
C LEU A 199 14.45 -10.39 1.33
N LEU A 200 14.27 -11.05 2.48
CA LEU A 200 14.62 -12.46 2.68
C LEU A 200 13.86 -13.35 1.69
N THR A 201 12.54 -13.16 1.56
CA THR A 201 11.75 -13.97 0.64
C THR A 201 12.18 -13.79 -0.82
N ILE A 202 12.41 -12.55 -1.27
CA ILE A 202 12.92 -12.26 -2.62
C ILE A 202 14.31 -12.88 -2.83
N THR A 203 15.16 -12.87 -1.80
CA THR A 203 16.52 -13.43 -1.88
C THR A 203 16.52 -14.94 -1.94
N ALA A 204 15.60 -15.61 -1.22
CA ALA A 204 15.61 -17.05 -1.04
C ALA A 204 14.59 -17.84 -1.89
N MET A 205 13.62 -17.16 -2.51
CA MET A 205 12.60 -17.84 -3.32
C MET A 205 13.18 -18.50 -4.55
N GLU A 206 12.52 -19.53 -5.06
CA GLU A 206 12.85 -20.16 -6.35
C GLU A 206 12.38 -19.26 -7.52
N HIS A 207 12.80 -19.62 -8.72
CA HIS A 207 12.39 -18.92 -9.93
C HIS A 207 10.87 -19.13 -10.13
N PRO A 208 10.07 -18.05 -10.19
CA PRO A 208 8.64 -18.16 -10.44
C PRO A 208 8.38 -18.69 -11.86
N VAL A 209 7.33 -19.50 -12.03
CA VAL A 209 6.96 -20.06 -13.35
C VAL A 209 6.65 -18.99 -14.38
N GLU A 210 6.11 -17.86 -13.91
CA GLU A 210 5.82 -16.67 -14.71
C GLU A 210 6.19 -15.43 -13.89
N PHE A 211 6.60 -14.36 -14.57
CA PHE A 211 6.98 -13.12 -13.86
C PHE A 211 5.76 -12.25 -13.58
N GLU A 212 4.78 -12.88 -12.90
CA GLU A 212 3.52 -12.26 -12.49
C GLU A 212 3.38 -12.21 -10.97
N ALA A 213 2.50 -11.34 -10.49
CA ALA A 213 2.37 -11.04 -9.07
C ALA A 213 2.03 -12.28 -8.22
N ASP A 214 1.12 -13.13 -8.70
CA ASP A 214 0.66 -14.30 -7.92
C ASP A 214 1.74 -15.39 -7.90
N ALA A 215 2.41 -15.67 -9.03
CA ALA A 215 3.51 -16.61 -9.08
C ALA A 215 4.68 -16.19 -8.16
N ILE A 216 5.00 -14.89 -8.12
CA ILE A 216 6.02 -14.34 -7.19
C ILE A 216 5.57 -14.51 -5.74
N ARG A 217 4.30 -14.25 -5.41
CA ARG A 217 3.76 -14.44 -4.05
C ARG A 217 3.80 -15.89 -3.61
N ASP A 218 3.47 -16.82 -4.50
CA ASP A 218 3.51 -18.25 -4.21
C ASP A 218 4.92 -18.73 -3.86
N GLU A 219 5.94 -18.28 -4.59
CA GLU A 219 7.32 -18.60 -4.26
C GLU A 219 7.76 -17.98 -2.92
N LYS A 220 7.37 -16.74 -2.62
CA LYS A 220 7.61 -16.12 -1.31
C LYS A 220 6.97 -16.90 -0.16
N VAL A 221 5.74 -17.39 -0.36
CA VAL A 221 5.03 -18.20 0.65
C VAL A 221 5.76 -19.52 0.92
N LYS A 222 6.37 -20.16 -0.08
CA LYS A 222 7.17 -21.36 0.13
C LYS A 222 8.37 -21.09 1.03
N VAL A 223 9.06 -19.96 0.84
CA VAL A 223 10.15 -19.54 1.75
C VAL A 223 9.65 -19.40 3.17
N LEU A 224 8.56 -18.62 3.37
CA LEU A 224 8.02 -18.39 4.71
C LEU A 224 7.61 -19.69 5.40
N ARG A 225 7.00 -20.64 4.68
CA ARG A 225 6.62 -21.95 5.22
C ARG A 225 7.81 -22.85 5.56
N SER A 226 8.96 -22.62 4.94
CA SER A 226 10.19 -23.37 5.21
C SER A 226 11.02 -22.82 6.37
N MET A 227 10.68 -21.63 6.87
CA MET A 227 11.34 -21.03 8.03
C MET A 227 10.95 -21.77 9.30
N ALA A 228 11.95 -22.08 10.13
CA ALA A 228 11.69 -22.58 11.46
C ALA A 228 11.10 -21.48 12.33
N PRO A 229 10.17 -21.78 13.25
CA PRO A 229 9.73 -20.82 14.26
C PRO A 229 10.94 -20.30 15.05
N MET A 230 10.99 -18.97 15.22
CA MET A 230 12.00 -18.32 16.07
C MET A 230 11.63 -18.42 17.54
#